data_9c946a67b8e21f10b3a946ee3f735bad
#
_entry.id   9c946a67b8e21f10b3a946ee3f735bad
#
_cell.length_a   1.000
_cell.length_b   1.000
_cell.length_c   1.000
_cell.angle_alpha   90.00
_cell.angle_beta   90.00
_cell.angle_gamma   90.00
#
_symmetry.space_group_name_H-M   'P 1'
#
loop_
_entity.id
_entity.type
_entity.pdbx_description
1 polymer ?
#
loop_
_entity_poly.entity_id
_entity_poly.type
_entity_poly.pdbx_seq_one_letter_code
_entity_poly.pdbx_strand_id
1 'polypeptide(L)'
;MHLQESGEMYLETIYVLSKNGVVRSLDVAEYMGFSKPSVSRAVGLLKQGGYLLMDKDGYLTLTESGLDVAKKIYERHTLLSKFLVRLGVDEKTAAEDACKMEHDISDESFSAIKEHARRNMKNADE
;
A
#
# COMPACT_ATOMS: atom_id res chain seq x y z
N MET A 1 11.46 -2.34 14.12
CA MET A 1 10.70 -1.09 14.23
C MET A 1 9.28 -1.31 13.73
N HIS A 2 8.31 -0.95 14.52
CA HIS A 2 6.92 -1.09 14.11
C HIS A 2 6.50 0.10 13.25
N LEU A 3 6.08 -0.17 12.04
CA LEU A 3 5.67 0.88 11.11
C LEU A 3 4.19 1.19 11.31
N GLN A 4 3.87 2.47 11.42
CA GLN A 4 2.49 2.93 11.59
C GLN A 4 1.73 2.85 10.27
N GLU A 5 0.40 2.85 10.36
CA GLU A 5 -0.49 2.80 9.20
C GLU A 5 -0.15 3.85 8.15
N SER A 6 0.10 5.10 8.59
CA SER A 6 0.43 6.18 7.66
C SER A 6 1.72 5.89 6.89
N GLY A 7 2.73 5.31 7.57
CA GLY A 7 3.98 4.93 6.92
C GLY A 7 3.75 3.87 5.85
N GLU A 8 2.91 2.89 6.16
CA GLU A 8 2.57 1.83 5.20
C GLU A 8 1.86 2.42 3.98
N MET A 9 0.95 3.37 4.18
CA MET A 9 0.24 4.05 3.10
C MET A 9 1.19 4.81 2.18
N TYR A 10 2.17 5.51 2.75
CA TYR A 10 3.18 6.22 1.95
C TYR A 10 4.01 5.27 1.10
N LEU A 11 4.45 4.15 1.70
CA LEU A 11 5.26 3.16 0.98
C LEU A 11 4.46 2.53 -0.16
N GLU A 12 3.21 2.19 0.08
CA GLU A 12 2.33 1.65 -0.94
C GLU A 12 2.13 2.64 -2.08
N THR A 13 1.91 3.92 -1.76
CA THR A 13 1.74 4.97 -2.76
C THR A 13 2.98 5.11 -3.63
N ILE A 14 4.17 5.14 -3.03
CA ILE A 14 5.42 5.23 -3.78
C ILE A 14 5.58 4.01 -4.69
N TYR A 15 5.24 2.83 -4.20
CA TYR A 15 5.30 1.60 -4.98
C TYR A 15 4.40 1.67 -6.22
N VAL A 16 3.15 2.09 -6.02
CA VAL A 16 2.18 2.22 -7.11
C VAL A 16 2.64 3.25 -8.16
N LEU A 17 3.07 4.42 -7.69
CA LEU A 17 3.52 5.49 -8.59
C LEU A 17 4.80 5.12 -9.34
N SER A 18 5.69 4.35 -8.70
CA SER A 18 6.97 3.98 -9.32
C SER A 18 6.80 3.06 -10.54
N LYS A 19 5.65 2.43 -10.69
CA LYS A 19 5.35 1.61 -11.86
C LYS A 19 5.28 2.43 -13.15
N ASN A 20 4.99 3.73 -13.02
CA ASN A 20 4.82 4.63 -14.16
C ASN A 20 6.00 5.60 -14.34
N GLY A 21 7.07 5.42 -13.58
CA GLY A 21 8.26 6.25 -13.71
C GLY A 21 8.85 6.65 -12.37
N VAL A 22 9.70 7.67 -12.39
CA VAL A 22 10.36 8.16 -11.17
C VAL A 22 9.35 8.92 -10.30
N VAL A 23 9.57 8.88 -8.99
CA VAL A 23 8.65 9.44 -8.00
C VAL A 23 9.37 10.46 -7.15
N ARG A 24 8.76 11.62 -6.96
CA ARG A 24 9.22 12.67 -6.05
C ARG A 24 8.17 12.89 -4.97
N SER A 25 8.57 13.59 -3.90
CA SER A 25 7.63 13.92 -2.81
C SER A 25 6.40 14.68 -3.31
N LEU A 26 6.57 15.55 -4.32
CA LEU A 26 5.44 16.28 -4.89
C LEU A 26 4.41 15.34 -5.51
N ASP A 27 4.87 14.29 -6.20
CA ASP A 27 3.97 13.30 -6.81
C ASP A 27 3.15 12.58 -5.75
N VAL A 28 3.79 12.25 -4.63
CA VAL A 28 3.12 11.61 -3.50
C VAL A 28 2.08 12.54 -2.89
N ALA A 29 2.44 13.82 -2.70
CA ALA A 29 1.54 14.82 -2.14
C ALA A 29 0.29 14.99 -3.00
N GLU A 30 0.47 15.08 -4.31
CA GLU A 30 -0.63 15.24 -5.26
C GLU A 30 -1.55 14.01 -5.26
N TYR A 31 -0.94 12.82 -5.28
CA TYR A 31 -1.71 11.56 -5.31
C TYR A 31 -2.54 11.38 -4.04
N MET A 32 -1.95 11.66 -2.88
CA MET A 32 -2.61 11.44 -1.60
C MET A 32 -3.49 12.61 -1.14
N GLY A 33 -3.32 13.78 -1.75
CA GLY A 33 -4.05 14.97 -1.35
C GLY A 33 -3.54 15.55 -0.03
N PHE A 34 -2.26 15.32 0.29
CA PHE A 34 -1.65 15.80 1.52
C PHE A 34 -0.76 17.01 1.24
N SER A 35 -0.48 17.79 2.29
CA SER A 35 0.38 18.96 2.15
C SER A 35 1.84 18.55 1.93
N LYS A 36 2.60 19.42 1.25
CA LYS A 36 4.03 19.19 1.01
C LYS A 36 4.81 19.01 2.32
N PRO A 37 4.60 19.85 3.37
CA PRO A 37 5.31 19.66 4.63
C PRO A 37 5.03 18.31 5.30
N SER A 38 3.77 17.84 5.23
CA SER A 38 3.40 16.53 5.80
C SER A 38 4.13 15.40 5.08
N VAL A 39 4.16 15.46 3.75
CA VAL A 39 4.85 14.45 2.94
C VAL A 39 6.35 14.48 3.19
N SER A 40 6.96 15.68 3.24
CA SER A 40 8.40 15.81 3.52
C SER A 40 8.77 15.20 4.87
N ARG A 41 7.94 15.42 5.89
CA ARG A 41 8.17 14.86 7.22
C ARG A 41 8.10 13.34 7.17
N ALA A 42 7.07 12.79 6.53
CA ALA A 42 6.91 11.35 6.41
C ALA A 42 8.06 10.70 5.66
N VAL A 43 8.47 11.32 4.54
CA VAL A 43 9.61 10.84 3.75
C VAL A 43 10.88 10.83 4.60
N GLY A 44 11.11 11.88 5.38
CA GLY A 44 12.26 11.97 6.28
C GLY A 44 12.28 10.82 7.29
N LEU A 45 11.14 10.54 7.91
CA LEU A 45 11.02 9.46 8.90
C LEU A 45 11.23 8.08 8.25
N LEU A 46 10.70 7.88 7.05
CA LEU A 46 10.86 6.61 6.33
C LEU A 46 12.31 6.40 5.89
N LYS A 47 13.00 7.47 5.51
CA LYS A 47 14.45 7.41 5.21
C LYS A 47 15.23 6.99 6.44
N GLN A 48 14.95 7.61 7.59
CA GLN A 48 15.61 7.27 8.85
C GLN A 48 15.37 5.81 9.23
N GLY A 49 14.17 5.30 8.96
CA GLY A 49 13.80 3.93 9.26
C GLY A 49 14.39 2.89 8.31
N GLY A 50 15.02 3.34 7.23
CA GLY A 50 15.61 2.42 6.26
C GLY A 50 14.65 1.88 5.21
N TYR A 51 13.51 2.54 5.02
CA TYR A 51 12.50 2.11 4.06
C TYR A 51 12.60 2.82 2.71
N LEU A 52 13.21 3.99 2.68
CA LEU A 52 13.34 4.83 1.48
C LEU A 52 14.75 5.34 1.30
N LEU A 53 15.10 5.60 0.04
CA LEU A 53 16.29 6.37 -0.35
C LEU A 53 15.80 7.56 -1.17
N MET A 54 16.53 8.68 -1.05
CA MET A 54 16.28 9.86 -1.87
C MET A 54 17.60 10.28 -2.49
N ASP A 55 17.65 10.43 -3.82
CA ASP A 55 18.87 10.87 -4.47
C ASP A 55 18.98 12.41 -4.47
N LYS A 56 20.04 12.93 -5.08
CA LYS A 56 20.30 14.37 -5.12
C LYS A 56 19.23 15.15 -5.88
N ASP A 57 18.51 14.51 -6.77
CA ASP A 57 17.45 15.13 -7.57
C ASP A 57 16.07 14.98 -6.94
N GLY A 58 16.01 14.40 -5.75
CA GLY A 58 14.77 14.22 -5.00
C GLY A 58 13.94 13.02 -5.41
N TYR A 59 14.49 12.11 -6.22
CA TYR A 59 13.79 10.89 -6.60
C TYR A 59 13.80 9.90 -5.46
N LEU A 60 12.62 9.34 -5.17
CA LEU A 60 12.41 8.38 -4.10
C LEU A 60 12.50 6.96 -4.63
N THR A 61 13.23 6.12 -3.91
CA THR A 61 13.37 4.70 -4.25
C THR A 61 13.12 3.89 -2.98
N LEU A 62 12.32 2.83 -3.10
CA LEU A 62 12.08 1.93 -1.98
C LEU A 62 13.31 1.05 -1.77
N THR A 63 13.71 0.88 -0.50
CA THR A 63 14.72 -0.11 -0.15
C THR A 63 14.06 -1.48 -0.22
N GLU A 64 14.83 -2.55 -0.04
CA GLU A 64 14.27 -3.90 0.03
C GLU A 64 13.22 -3.98 1.13
N SER A 65 13.50 -3.41 2.32
CA SER A 65 12.54 -3.38 3.43
C SER A 65 11.27 -2.61 3.07
N GLY A 66 11.43 -1.45 2.44
CA GLY A 66 10.28 -0.63 2.02
C GLY A 66 9.44 -1.33 0.97
N LEU A 67 10.09 -1.99 0.02
CA LEU A 67 9.41 -2.72 -1.03
C LEU A 67 8.60 -3.89 -0.47
N ASP A 68 9.18 -4.64 0.49
CA ASP A 68 8.48 -5.74 1.14
C ASP A 68 7.18 -5.28 1.82
N VAL A 69 7.26 -4.18 2.55
CA VAL A 69 6.09 -3.59 3.21
C VAL A 69 5.05 -3.16 2.17
N ALA A 70 5.49 -2.44 1.15
CA ALA A 70 4.60 -1.91 0.11
C ALA A 70 3.88 -3.02 -0.64
N LYS A 71 4.60 -4.07 -1.03
CA LYS A 71 4.01 -5.21 -1.74
C LYS A 71 2.98 -5.93 -0.86
N LYS A 72 3.30 -6.12 0.42
CA LYS A 72 2.40 -6.78 1.37
C LYS A 72 1.09 -6.02 1.48
N ILE A 73 1.15 -4.71 1.66
CA ILE A 73 -0.04 -3.87 1.79
C ILE A 73 -0.81 -3.82 0.47
N TYR A 74 -0.12 -3.70 -0.65
CA TYR A 74 -0.75 -3.70 -1.97
C TYR A 74 -1.49 -5.02 -2.24
N GLU A 75 -0.88 -6.15 -1.88
CA GLU A 75 -1.53 -7.47 -2.02
C GLU A 75 -2.80 -7.53 -1.17
N ARG A 76 -2.71 -7.06 0.08
CA ARG A 76 -3.87 -7.02 0.98
C ARG A 76 -4.98 -6.17 0.40
N HIS A 77 -4.65 -4.97 -0.09
CA HIS A 77 -5.63 -4.08 -0.68
C HIS A 77 -6.35 -4.73 -1.85
N THR A 78 -5.59 -5.28 -2.79
CA THR A 78 -6.13 -5.88 -4.01
C THR A 78 -7.03 -7.07 -3.68
N LEU A 79 -6.56 -7.96 -2.83
CA LEU A 79 -7.30 -9.17 -2.48
C LEU A 79 -8.56 -8.85 -1.69
N LEU A 80 -8.45 -7.98 -0.68
CA LEU A 80 -9.60 -7.62 0.15
C LEU A 80 -10.67 -6.86 -0.66
N SER A 81 -10.26 -5.97 -1.57
CA SER A 81 -11.19 -5.28 -2.44
C SER A 81 -11.98 -6.28 -3.29
N LYS A 82 -11.29 -7.20 -3.94
CA LYS A 82 -11.93 -8.23 -4.76
C LYS A 82 -12.84 -9.13 -3.94
N PHE A 83 -12.40 -9.52 -2.76
CA PHE A 83 -13.17 -10.39 -1.87
C PHE A 83 -14.50 -9.74 -1.50
N LEU A 84 -14.47 -8.47 -1.12
CA LEU A 84 -15.68 -7.74 -0.74
C LEU A 84 -16.64 -7.57 -1.93
N VAL A 85 -16.11 -7.28 -3.12
CA VAL A 85 -16.93 -7.20 -4.33
C VAL A 85 -17.63 -8.53 -4.60
N ARG A 86 -16.92 -9.64 -4.41
CA ARG A 86 -17.49 -11.00 -4.59
C ARG A 86 -18.61 -11.28 -3.61
N LEU A 87 -18.55 -10.69 -2.42
CA LEU A 87 -19.61 -10.82 -1.43
C LEU A 87 -20.82 -9.95 -1.74
N GLY A 88 -20.71 -9.09 -2.75
CA GLY A 88 -21.81 -8.21 -3.15
C GLY A 88 -21.64 -6.76 -2.74
N VAL A 89 -20.47 -6.39 -2.23
CA VAL A 89 -20.19 -5.00 -1.84
C VAL A 89 -19.85 -4.19 -3.10
N ASP A 90 -20.38 -2.98 -3.19
CA ASP A 90 -20.09 -2.04 -4.27
C ASP A 90 -18.58 -1.80 -4.39
N GLU A 91 -18.08 -1.66 -5.63
CA GLU A 91 -16.65 -1.49 -5.88
C GLU A 91 -16.01 -0.34 -5.11
N LYS A 92 -16.69 0.80 -5.06
CA LYS A 92 -16.17 1.98 -4.34
C LYS A 92 -16.08 1.71 -2.84
N THR A 93 -17.13 1.17 -2.26
CA THR A 93 -17.17 0.83 -0.85
C THR A 93 -16.16 -0.25 -0.51
N ALA A 94 -16.03 -1.25 -1.38
CA ALA A 94 -15.06 -2.34 -1.19
C ALA A 94 -13.63 -1.80 -1.14
N ALA A 95 -13.29 -0.88 -2.04
CA ALA A 95 -11.96 -0.27 -2.07
C ALA A 95 -11.70 0.57 -0.82
N GLU A 96 -12.68 1.34 -0.38
CA GLU A 96 -12.56 2.16 0.82
C GLU A 96 -12.38 1.30 2.08
N ASP A 97 -13.17 0.24 2.20
CA ASP A 97 -13.09 -0.66 3.36
C ASP A 97 -11.80 -1.48 3.33
N ALA A 98 -11.38 -1.94 2.16
CA ALA A 98 -10.11 -2.66 2.02
C ALA A 98 -8.95 -1.79 2.48
N CYS A 99 -8.97 -0.50 2.16
CA CYS A 99 -7.95 0.44 2.58
C CYS A 99 -7.85 0.54 4.11
N LYS A 100 -8.97 0.42 4.80
CA LYS A 100 -8.99 0.42 6.26
C LYS A 100 -8.53 -0.92 6.83
N MET A 101 -8.97 -2.02 6.24
CA MET A 101 -8.69 -3.37 6.74
C MET A 101 -7.23 -3.79 6.55
N GLU A 102 -6.61 -3.35 5.47
CA GLU A 102 -5.28 -3.83 5.08
C GLU A 102 -4.18 -3.56 6.11
N HIS A 103 -4.34 -2.51 6.89
CA HIS A 103 -3.34 -2.12 7.89
C HIS A 103 -3.57 -2.77 9.25
N ASP A 104 -4.79 -3.20 9.54
CA ASP A 104 -5.19 -3.68 10.85
C ASP A 104 -5.33 -5.20 10.95
N ILE A 105 -5.54 -5.87 9.82
CA ILE A 105 -5.75 -7.31 9.81
C ILE A 105 -4.44 -8.05 10.11
N SER A 106 -4.52 -9.11 10.94
CA SER A 106 -3.36 -9.92 11.25
C SER A 106 -2.92 -10.74 10.04
N ASP A 107 -1.65 -11.15 10.04
CA ASP A 107 -1.13 -12.03 8.99
C ASP A 107 -1.90 -13.36 8.96
N GLU A 108 -2.25 -13.89 10.12
CA GLU A 108 -3.01 -15.14 10.23
C GLU A 108 -4.39 -15.02 9.59
N SER A 109 -5.13 -13.96 9.93
CA SER A 109 -6.46 -13.73 9.37
C SER A 109 -6.40 -13.47 7.87
N PHE A 110 -5.42 -12.67 7.43
CA PHE A 110 -5.26 -12.40 6.01
C PHE A 110 -4.92 -13.68 5.23
N SER A 111 -4.03 -14.52 5.77
CA SER A 111 -3.67 -15.78 5.12
C SER A 111 -4.89 -16.69 4.98
N ALA A 112 -5.77 -16.74 5.99
CA ALA A 112 -6.99 -17.53 5.94
C ALA A 112 -7.94 -17.02 4.84
N ILE A 113 -8.12 -15.70 4.76
CA ILE A 113 -8.94 -15.08 3.71
C ILE A 113 -8.34 -15.35 2.33
N LYS A 114 -7.04 -15.20 2.21
CA LYS A 114 -6.32 -15.41 0.95
C LYS A 114 -6.51 -16.85 0.46
N GLU A 115 -6.38 -17.82 1.35
CA GLU A 115 -6.56 -19.24 1.01
C GLU A 115 -7.99 -19.52 0.57
N HIS A 116 -8.97 -18.98 1.30
CA HIS A 116 -10.38 -19.12 0.94
C HIS A 116 -10.66 -18.50 -0.44
N ALA A 117 -10.16 -17.30 -0.67
CA ALA A 117 -10.35 -16.59 -1.94
C ALA A 117 -9.69 -17.35 -3.09
N ARG A 118 -8.49 -17.90 -2.87
CA ARG A 118 -7.77 -18.66 -3.89
C ARG A 118 -8.58 -19.89 -4.34
N ARG A 119 -9.22 -20.57 -3.40
CA ARG A 119 -10.03 -21.75 -3.71
C ARG A 119 -11.33 -21.42 -4.42
N ASN A 120 -11.99 -20.33 -4.00
CA ASN A 120 -13.35 -20.03 -4.46
C ASN A 120 -13.40 -18.99 -5.59
N MET A 121 -12.49 -18.03 -5.61
CA MET A 121 -12.49 -16.97 -6.62
C MET A 121 -11.78 -17.35 -7.91
N LYS A 122 -10.81 -18.27 -7.83
CA LYS A 122 -10.06 -18.74 -8.98
C LYS A 122 -10.99 -19.36 -10.03
N ASN A 123 -11.95 -20.17 -9.58
CA ASN A 123 -12.89 -20.85 -10.47
C ASN A 123 -13.86 -19.88 -11.14
N ALA A 124 -14.11 -18.74 -10.53
CA ALA A 124 -15.03 -17.74 -11.06
C ALA A 124 -14.37 -16.84 -12.11
N ASP A 125 -13.04 -16.72 -12.06
CA ASP A 125 -12.27 -15.90 -12.99
C ASP A 125 -11.82 -16.65 -14.24
N GLU A 126 -12.10 -17.95 -14.29
CA GLU A 126 -11.78 -18.80 -15.45
C GLU A 126 -12.87 -18.80 -16.51
#